data_1c79ccb891bc94a6c43c4cb42cf1e507
#
_entry.id   1c79ccb891bc94a6c43c4cb42cf1e507
#
_cell.length_a   1.000
_cell.length_b   1.000
_cell.length_c   1.000
_cell.angle_alpha   90.00
_cell.angle_beta   90.00
_cell.angle_gamma   90.00
#
_symmetry.space_group_name_H-M   'P 1'
#
loop_
_entity.id
_entity.type
_entity.pdbx_description
1 polymer ?
#
loop_
_entity_poly.entity_id
_entity_poly.type
_entity_poly.pdbx_seq_one_letter_code
_entity_poly.pdbx_strand_id
1 'polypeptide(L)'
;MFSKFFSKLSVLLIATSLTACGGGDGSTSTSTLPVAATCSSSQVLVNGVCTNPTPTVVPANLQTTVATPTYQVDSVELRAFTELNNFRKMVGLGLLAQNSKIDLAAANHANYIAVNTDADVTVFGHYEVATKAGFTGVAPGDRTAFTGYGPVASEVATSNNYKARNQSPVEGFIGSVYHRSTLLVQCPRDVGVGFQDHIGPNGLIVSPVIIDLGFNQISGCQTNASDFVYSYPVANQTNIPVTMSPETPKPFDVPKDLHGIEDWNNNTSYPISIGVYDGYVLTMDSMLVTEQGSTTPLQMRVINNSNDANKIIQKNEIVFVGTAPFKPSTTYNIVFKGAANGKPITKEFSITTAATAN
;
A
#
# COMPACT_ATOMS: atom_id res chain seq x y z
N MET A 1 -5.05 -34.62 1.09
CA MET A 1 -4.64 -35.73 1.97
C MET A 1 -3.12 -35.76 2.03
N PHE A 2 -2.53 -34.97 2.91
CA PHE A 2 -1.15 -35.17 3.40
C PHE A 2 -1.00 -34.53 4.78
N SER A 3 -0.46 -35.36 5.66
CA SER A 3 -0.48 -35.34 7.11
C SER A 3 0.52 -34.38 7.73
N LYS A 4 0.12 -33.88 8.90
CA LYS A 4 0.89 -33.09 9.89
C LYS A 4 2.17 -33.79 10.35
N PHE A 5 3.24 -32.99 10.56
CA PHE A 5 4.27 -33.32 11.56
C PHE A 5 4.59 -32.08 12.40
N PHE A 6 4.08 -32.08 13.63
CA PHE A 6 4.55 -31.21 14.69
C PHE A 6 5.54 -31.98 15.56
N SER A 7 6.78 -31.55 15.64
CA SER A 7 7.75 -32.01 16.62
C SER A 7 7.71 -31.10 17.83
N LYS A 8 7.29 -31.66 18.98
CA LYS A 8 7.38 -31.02 20.30
C LYS A 8 8.78 -31.25 20.87
N LEU A 9 9.51 -30.16 21.15
CA LEU A 9 10.74 -30.20 21.93
C LEU A 9 10.38 -29.78 23.37
N SER A 10 10.39 -30.76 24.28
CA SER A 10 10.22 -30.55 25.71
C SER A 10 11.58 -30.24 26.34
N VAL A 11 11.72 -29.07 27.00
CA VAL A 11 12.86 -28.73 27.81
C VAL A 11 12.54 -29.08 29.25
N LEU A 12 13.35 -29.98 29.84
CA LEU A 12 13.27 -30.45 31.22
C LEU A 12 14.09 -29.51 32.09
N LEU A 13 13.45 -28.75 32.99
CA LEU A 13 14.13 -28.00 34.05
C LEU A 13 14.40 -28.91 35.22
N ILE A 14 15.68 -29.08 35.55
CA ILE A 14 16.13 -29.74 36.79
C ILE A 14 16.37 -28.64 37.84
N ALA A 15 15.56 -28.62 38.88
CA ALA A 15 15.75 -27.80 40.05
C ALA A 15 16.55 -28.60 41.08
N THR A 16 17.78 -28.15 41.41
CA THR A 16 18.58 -28.67 42.53
C THR A 16 18.41 -27.76 43.72
N SER A 17 17.76 -28.25 44.75
CA SER A 17 17.69 -27.66 46.09
C SER A 17 18.94 -28.04 46.93
N LEU A 18 19.71 -27.07 47.35
CA LEU A 18 20.75 -27.22 48.35
C LEU A 18 20.25 -26.64 49.67
N THR A 19 19.98 -27.56 50.63
CA THR A 19 19.83 -27.22 52.05
C THR A 19 21.20 -27.32 52.74
N ALA A 20 21.66 -26.22 53.32
CA ALA A 20 22.77 -26.26 54.29
C ALA A 20 22.29 -25.62 55.59
N CYS A 21 22.30 -26.44 56.63
CA CYS A 21 22.11 -26.06 58.03
C CYS A 21 23.50 -25.83 58.67
N GLY A 22 23.67 -24.72 59.40
CA GLY A 22 24.88 -24.48 60.18
C GLY A 22 24.73 -23.23 61.04
N GLY A 23 24.52 -23.41 62.36
CA GLY A 23 24.45 -22.35 63.37
C GLY A 23 25.81 -21.81 63.77
N GLY A 24 25.85 -20.56 64.23
CA GLY A 24 27.02 -19.93 64.80
C GLY A 24 26.73 -18.47 65.16
N ASP A 25 26.64 -18.18 66.49
CA ASP A 25 26.51 -16.83 67.03
C ASP A 25 27.75 -15.99 66.69
N GLY A 26 27.51 -14.74 66.24
CA GLY A 26 28.59 -13.78 66.07
C GLY A 26 28.08 -12.43 65.70
N SER A 27 28.03 -11.53 66.64
CA SER A 27 27.66 -10.12 66.49
C SER A 27 28.59 -9.43 65.50
N THR A 28 28.05 -8.99 64.38
CA THR A 28 28.78 -8.14 63.42
C THR A 28 27.82 -7.19 62.68
N SER A 29 28.28 -5.98 62.63
CA SER A 29 27.71 -4.83 61.95
C SER A 29 27.13 -5.17 60.56
N THR A 30 25.81 -4.92 60.36
CA THR A 30 25.12 -5.06 59.10
C THR A 30 25.60 -4.01 58.09
N SER A 31 26.56 -4.40 57.25
CA SER A 31 26.77 -3.74 55.97
C SER A 31 25.63 -4.20 55.05
N THR A 32 24.61 -3.38 54.88
CA THR A 32 23.57 -3.59 53.86
C THR A 32 24.21 -3.43 52.50
N LEU A 33 24.53 -4.52 51.86
CA LEU A 33 24.83 -4.51 50.41
C LEU A 33 23.61 -3.94 49.68
N PRO A 34 23.79 -3.01 48.72
CA PRO A 34 22.69 -2.49 47.95
C PRO A 34 22.03 -3.65 47.20
N VAL A 35 20.75 -3.86 47.45
CA VAL A 35 19.93 -4.82 46.69
C VAL A 35 20.04 -4.42 45.24
N ALA A 36 20.58 -5.30 44.39
CA ALA A 36 20.63 -5.05 42.94
C ALA A 36 19.21 -4.83 42.46
N ALA A 37 18.97 -3.69 41.83
CA ALA A 37 17.67 -3.38 41.27
C ALA A 37 17.33 -4.43 40.19
N THR A 38 16.28 -5.20 40.43
CA THR A 38 15.73 -6.14 39.47
C THR A 38 14.70 -5.40 38.62
N CYS A 39 15.02 -5.19 37.35
CA CYS A 39 14.09 -4.57 36.40
C CYS A 39 12.96 -5.55 36.05
N SER A 40 11.80 -4.99 35.63
CA SER A 40 10.73 -5.78 35.02
C SER A 40 11.23 -6.46 33.74
N SER A 41 10.57 -7.53 33.31
CA SER A 41 10.96 -8.32 32.12
C SER A 41 11.07 -7.53 30.82
N SER A 42 10.50 -6.33 30.75
CA SER A 42 10.58 -5.41 29.62
C SER A 42 11.62 -4.30 29.75
N GLN A 43 12.36 -4.25 30.86
CA GLN A 43 13.33 -3.20 31.15
C GLN A 43 14.78 -3.75 31.23
N VAL A 44 15.74 -2.92 30.83
CA VAL A 44 17.18 -3.20 30.98
C VAL A 44 17.80 -2.28 32.04
N LEU A 45 18.74 -2.80 32.81
CA LEU A 45 19.46 -2.02 33.80
C LEU A 45 20.59 -1.25 33.10
N VAL A 46 20.48 0.07 33.04
CA VAL A 46 21.54 0.94 32.51
C VAL A 46 22.01 1.87 33.62
N ASN A 47 23.28 1.79 33.97
CA ASN A 47 23.89 2.58 35.05
C ASN A 47 23.11 2.53 36.38
N GLY A 48 22.57 1.34 36.73
CA GLY A 48 21.82 1.16 37.97
C GLY A 48 20.37 1.63 37.95
N VAL A 49 19.88 2.10 36.79
CA VAL A 49 18.50 2.53 36.59
C VAL A 49 17.80 1.62 35.60
N CYS A 50 16.59 1.12 35.93
CA CYS A 50 15.78 0.34 35.00
C CYS A 50 15.21 1.26 33.94
N THR A 51 15.65 1.07 32.71
CA THR A 51 15.18 1.84 31.54
C THR A 51 14.47 0.92 30.55
N ASN A 52 13.41 1.40 29.94
CA ASN A 52 12.86 0.72 28.79
C ASN A 52 13.88 0.78 27.64
N PRO A 53 14.23 -0.33 27.00
CA PRO A 53 15.11 -0.29 25.85
C PRO A 53 14.49 0.65 24.81
N THR A 54 15.28 1.59 24.31
CA THR A 54 14.84 2.41 23.17
C THR A 54 14.56 1.43 22.02
N PRO A 55 13.34 1.43 21.43
CA PRO A 55 13.05 0.56 20.31
C PRO A 55 14.11 0.78 19.23
N THR A 56 14.86 -0.25 18.90
CA THR A 56 15.84 -0.18 17.82
C THR A 56 15.05 -0.07 16.50
N VAL A 57 15.19 1.06 15.82
CA VAL A 57 14.58 1.26 14.49
C VAL A 57 15.29 0.31 13.53
N VAL A 58 14.54 -0.58 12.87
CA VAL A 58 15.05 -1.39 11.77
C VAL A 58 15.33 -0.43 10.61
N PRO A 59 16.55 -0.38 10.07
CA PRO A 59 16.88 0.53 8.99
C PRO A 59 16.15 0.17 7.71
N ALA A 60 15.93 1.18 6.86
CA ALA A 60 15.35 0.97 5.54
C ALA A 60 16.28 0.16 4.62
N ASN A 61 15.66 -0.67 3.76
CA ASN A 61 16.31 -1.37 2.65
C ASN A 61 15.59 -0.99 1.35
N LEU A 62 15.76 0.25 0.90
CA LEU A 62 15.08 0.79 -0.26
C LEU A 62 15.97 0.80 -1.50
N GLN A 63 15.34 0.54 -2.63
CA GLN A 63 15.92 0.82 -3.95
C GLN A 63 15.77 2.32 -4.24
N THR A 64 16.85 3.09 -4.05
CA THR A 64 16.84 4.56 -4.20
C THR A 64 17.23 5.01 -5.60
N THR A 65 17.79 4.11 -6.41
CA THR A 65 18.17 4.33 -7.81
C THR A 65 17.76 3.12 -8.64
N VAL A 66 17.40 3.36 -9.89
CA VAL A 66 17.09 2.32 -10.88
C VAL A 66 17.80 2.64 -12.20
N ALA A 67 18.04 1.62 -12.99
CA ALA A 67 18.57 1.80 -14.34
C ALA A 67 17.58 2.61 -15.20
N THR A 68 18.08 3.34 -16.19
CA THR A 68 17.24 4.01 -17.18
C THR A 68 16.38 2.97 -17.89
N PRO A 69 15.05 3.18 -17.95
CA PRO A 69 14.16 2.23 -18.62
C PRO A 69 14.42 2.23 -20.13
N THR A 70 14.08 1.11 -20.76
CA THR A 70 14.29 0.90 -22.20
C THR A 70 13.03 1.14 -23.04
N TYR A 71 11.94 1.63 -22.43
CA TYR A 71 10.73 1.99 -23.16
C TYR A 71 10.99 3.06 -24.21
N GLN A 72 10.19 3.06 -25.27
CA GLN A 72 10.30 4.08 -26.30
C GLN A 72 10.00 5.47 -25.75
N VAL A 73 10.72 6.47 -26.25
CA VAL A 73 10.47 7.88 -25.91
C VAL A 73 9.03 8.23 -26.23
N ASP A 74 8.38 8.99 -25.35
CA ASP A 74 6.97 9.42 -25.44
C ASP A 74 5.92 8.29 -25.43
N SER A 75 6.33 7.05 -25.16
CA SER A 75 5.37 5.93 -25.04
C SER A 75 4.51 6.04 -23.78
N VAL A 76 3.37 5.37 -23.78
CA VAL A 76 2.48 5.26 -22.62
C VAL A 76 3.20 4.53 -21.48
N GLU A 77 3.99 3.52 -21.82
CA GLU A 77 4.76 2.71 -20.87
C GLU A 77 5.83 3.55 -20.16
N LEU A 78 6.57 4.39 -20.90
CA LEU A 78 7.58 5.27 -20.29
C LEU A 78 6.95 6.29 -19.35
N ARG A 79 5.80 6.86 -19.73
CA ARG A 79 5.05 7.78 -18.86
C ARG A 79 4.57 7.07 -17.60
N ALA A 80 3.94 5.91 -17.74
CA ALA A 80 3.45 5.13 -16.60
C ALA A 80 4.58 4.75 -15.62
N PHE A 81 5.71 4.26 -16.14
CA PHE A 81 6.89 3.94 -15.34
C PHE A 81 7.43 5.16 -14.59
N THR A 82 7.54 6.30 -15.29
CA THR A 82 8.08 7.53 -14.72
C THR A 82 7.16 8.12 -13.65
N GLU A 83 5.87 8.20 -13.93
CA GLU A 83 4.86 8.72 -13.02
C GLU A 83 4.71 7.85 -11.77
N LEU A 84 4.71 6.53 -11.93
CA LEU A 84 4.67 5.59 -10.81
C LEU A 84 5.89 5.76 -9.88
N ASN A 85 7.09 5.85 -10.44
CA ASN A 85 8.30 6.04 -9.63
C ASN A 85 8.34 7.43 -8.97
N ASN A 86 7.84 8.48 -9.64
CA ASN A 86 7.70 9.79 -9.04
C ASN A 86 6.69 9.78 -7.88
N PHE A 87 5.55 9.11 -8.03
CA PHE A 87 4.57 8.91 -6.98
C PHE A 87 5.17 8.17 -5.78
N ARG A 88 5.84 7.04 -5.99
CA ARG A 88 6.48 6.28 -4.92
C ARG A 88 7.55 7.09 -4.20
N LYS A 89 8.39 7.80 -4.94
CA LYS A 89 9.41 8.71 -4.37
C LYS A 89 8.78 9.82 -3.53
N MET A 90 7.69 10.42 -3.99
CA MET A 90 6.96 11.49 -3.28
C MET A 90 6.46 11.01 -1.91
N VAL A 91 6.00 9.76 -1.84
CA VAL A 91 5.50 9.15 -0.60
C VAL A 91 6.65 8.63 0.30
N GLY A 92 7.87 8.57 -0.21
CA GLY A 92 9.04 8.03 0.51
C GLY A 92 9.20 6.51 0.39
N LEU A 93 8.64 5.91 -0.65
CA LEU A 93 8.80 4.49 -0.98
C LEU A 93 10.02 4.28 -1.89
N GLY A 94 10.52 3.05 -1.90
CA GLY A 94 11.58 2.66 -2.81
C GLY A 94 11.11 2.61 -4.27
N LEU A 95 12.01 2.93 -5.20
CA LEU A 95 11.76 2.90 -6.63
C LEU A 95 11.61 1.46 -7.15
N LEU A 96 11.02 1.32 -8.32
CA LEU A 96 10.83 0.06 -9.01
C LEU A 96 11.67 0.04 -10.29
N ALA A 97 12.45 -1.01 -10.48
CA ALA A 97 13.23 -1.21 -11.70
C ALA A 97 12.35 -1.84 -12.80
N GLN A 98 12.53 -1.39 -14.04
CA GLN A 98 11.93 -2.08 -15.18
C GLN A 98 12.43 -3.53 -15.26
N ASN A 99 11.50 -4.46 -15.52
CA ASN A 99 11.85 -5.85 -15.77
C ASN A 99 11.15 -6.34 -17.06
N SER A 100 11.94 -6.70 -18.07
CA SER A 100 11.44 -7.06 -19.39
C SER A 100 10.53 -8.29 -19.41
N LYS A 101 10.64 -9.19 -18.44
CA LYS A 101 9.75 -10.36 -18.33
C LYS A 101 8.39 -9.94 -17.79
N ILE A 102 8.35 -8.98 -16.86
CA ILE A 102 7.11 -8.40 -16.36
C ILE A 102 6.48 -7.52 -17.45
N ASP A 103 7.27 -6.73 -18.20
CA ASP A 103 6.77 -5.98 -19.36
C ASP A 103 6.06 -6.89 -20.35
N LEU A 104 6.67 -8.05 -20.66
CA LEU A 104 6.07 -9.02 -21.57
C LEU A 104 4.76 -9.60 -21.02
N ALA A 105 4.69 -9.88 -19.71
CA ALA A 105 3.47 -10.36 -19.07
C ALA A 105 2.34 -9.32 -19.15
N ALA A 106 2.65 -8.06 -18.79
CA ALA A 106 1.73 -6.94 -18.85
C ALA A 106 1.26 -6.65 -20.31
N ALA A 107 2.19 -6.69 -21.28
CA ALA A 107 1.85 -6.51 -22.69
C ALA A 107 0.97 -7.63 -23.24
N ASN A 108 1.22 -8.88 -22.85
CA ASN A 108 0.38 -10.03 -23.22
C ASN A 108 -1.04 -9.85 -22.69
N HIS A 109 -1.19 -9.43 -21.43
CA HIS A 109 -2.50 -9.18 -20.86
C HIS A 109 -3.22 -7.99 -21.50
N ALA A 110 -2.53 -6.90 -21.78
CA ALA A 110 -3.08 -5.79 -22.54
C ALA A 110 -3.57 -6.23 -23.93
N ASN A 111 -2.79 -7.06 -24.63
CA ASN A 111 -3.20 -7.65 -25.90
C ASN A 111 -4.41 -8.60 -25.75
N TYR A 112 -4.43 -9.47 -24.72
CA TYR A 112 -5.57 -10.35 -24.45
C TYR A 112 -6.86 -9.55 -24.29
N ILE A 113 -6.84 -8.47 -23.51
CA ILE A 113 -8.01 -7.58 -23.36
C ILE A 113 -8.39 -6.99 -24.71
N ALA A 114 -7.46 -6.41 -25.44
CA ALA A 114 -7.72 -5.73 -26.70
C ALA A 114 -8.35 -6.64 -27.76
N VAL A 115 -7.83 -7.86 -27.94
CA VAL A 115 -8.34 -8.78 -28.99
C VAL A 115 -9.68 -9.45 -28.66
N ASN A 116 -10.09 -9.43 -27.38
CA ASN A 116 -11.34 -10.08 -26.95
C ASN A 116 -12.46 -9.10 -26.59
N THR A 117 -12.15 -7.82 -26.32
CA THR A 117 -13.14 -6.85 -25.78
C THR A 117 -14.27 -6.53 -26.73
N ASP A 118 -14.06 -6.59 -28.04
CA ASP A 118 -15.10 -6.33 -29.04
C ASP A 118 -16.21 -7.38 -29.02
N ALA A 119 -15.86 -8.62 -28.70
CA ALA A 119 -16.80 -9.74 -28.58
C ALA A 119 -17.36 -9.91 -27.17
N ASP A 120 -16.62 -9.47 -26.16
CA ASP A 120 -16.97 -9.67 -24.75
C ASP A 120 -16.31 -8.61 -23.85
N VAL A 121 -17.03 -7.58 -23.52
CA VAL A 121 -16.55 -6.49 -22.63
C VAL A 121 -16.22 -6.96 -21.22
N THR A 122 -16.64 -8.16 -20.82
CA THR A 122 -16.36 -8.71 -19.48
C THR A 122 -14.92 -9.23 -19.33
N VAL A 123 -14.15 -9.29 -20.41
CA VAL A 123 -12.72 -9.67 -20.36
C VAL A 123 -11.84 -8.62 -19.72
N PHE A 124 -12.35 -7.39 -19.57
CA PHE A 124 -11.61 -6.35 -18.89
C PHE A 124 -11.54 -6.65 -17.40
N GLY A 125 -10.32 -6.75 -16.85
CA GLY A 125 -10.05 -7.08 -15.47
C GLY A 125 -8.71 -7.78 -15.30
N HIS A 126 -8.53 -8.49 -14.19
CA HIS A 126 -7.25 -9.11 -13.83
C HIS A 126 -7.12 -10.59 -14.25
N TYR A 127 -8.18 -11.19 -14.78
CA TYR A 127 -8.21 -12.63 -15.05
C TYR A 127 -8.44 -12.93 -16.54
N GLU A 128 -7.68 -13.91 -17.05
CA GLU A 128 -7.86 -14.41 -18.40
C GLU A 128 -8.58 -15.76 -18.40
N VAL A 129 -9.32 -16.03 -19.48
CA VAL A 129 -10.01 -17.30 -19.70
C VAL A 129 -9.25 -18.13 -20.74
N ALA A 130 -8.87 -19.34 -20.39
CA ALA A 130 -7.98 -20.19 -21.20
C ALA A 130 -8.46 -20.48 -22.63
N THR A 131 -9.75 -20.36 -22.91
CA THR A 131 -10.33 -20.59 -24.24
C THR A 131 -10.33 -19.37 -25.16
N LYS A 132 -9.91 -18.20 -24.66
CA LYS A 132 -9.88 -16.94 -25.41
C LYS A 132 -8.52 -16.69 -26.08
N ALA A 133 -8.52 -15.92 -27.15
CA ALA A 133 -7.30 -15.56 -27.89
C ALA A 133 -6.32 -14.79 -27.00
N GLY A 134 -5.02 -15.07 -27.15
CA GLY A 134 -3.98 -14.36 -26.40
C GLY A 134 -3.80 -14.83 -24.95
N PHE A 135 -4.46 -15.91 -24.51
CA PHE A 135 -4.31 -16.45 -23.16
C PHE A 135 -2.86 -16.79 -22.81
N THR A 136 -2.38 -16.29 -21.69
CA THR A 136 -1.02 -16.55 -21.18
C THR A 136 -0.97 -16.97 -19.72
N GLY A 137 -2.10 -16.89 -19.01
CA GLY A 137 -2.22 -17.31 -17.62
C GLY A 137 -3.48 -16.74 -16.99
N VAL A 138 -4.11 -17.43 -16.06
CA VAL A 138 -5.39 -17.03 -15.47
C VAL A 138 -5.23 -15.74 -14.66
N ALA A 139 -4.22 -15.65 -13.79
CA ALA A 139 -3.99 -14.54 -12.89
C ALA A 139 -2.65 -13.83 -13.21
N PRO A 140 -2.39 -12.62 -12.69
CA PRO A 140 -1.13 -11.90 -12.91
C PRO A 140 0.12 -12.75 -12.62
N GLY A 141 0.13 -13.51 -11.51
CA GLY A 141 1.22 -14.41 -11.16
C GLY A 141 1.45 -15.54 -12.17
N ASP A 142 0.39 -16.07 -12.81
CA ASP A 142 0.53 -17.11 -13.84
C ASP A 142 1.17 -16.51 -15.11
N ARG A 143 0.79 -15.26 -15.48
CA ARG A 143 1.34 -14.55 -16.64
C ARG A 143 2.81 -14.21 -16.45
N THR A 144 3.21 -13.75 -15.25
CA THR A 144 4.62 -13.50 -14.95
C THR A 144 5.43 -14.79 -14.88
N ALA A 145 4.84 -15.91 -14.42
CA ALA A 145 5.46 -17.23 -14.49
C ALA A 145 5.64 -17.72 -15.94
N PHE A 146 4.65 -17.50 -16.80
CA PHE A 146 4.71 -17.83 -18.23
C PHE A 146 5.87 -17.11 -18.93
N THR A 147 6.16 -15.87 -18.57
CA THR A 147 7.29 -15.10 -19.13
C THR A 147 8.63 -15.39 -18.43
N GLY A 148 8.64 -16.27 -17.44
CA GLY A 148 9.85 -16.72 -16.72
C GLY A 148 10.36 -15.75 -15.65
N TYR A 149 9.50 -14.82 -15.16
CA TYR A 149 9.83 -14.00 -13.99
C TYR A 149 9.59 -14.77 -12.67
N GLY A 150 8.44 -15.42 -12.56
CA GLY A 150 7.97 -16.16 -11.39
C GLY A 150 6.52 -15.83 -11.07
N PRO A 151 5.83 -16.62 -10.25
CA PRO A 151 4.40 -16.48 -9.99
C PRO A 151 4.08 -15.41 -8.93
N VAL A 152 4.81 -14.29 -8.89
CA VAL A 152 4.71 -13.29 -7.81
C VAL A 152 4.55 -11.91 -8.41
N ALA A 153 3.30 -11.48 -8.55
CA ALA A 153 2.97 -10.14 -9.02
C ALA A 153 1.69 -9.62 -8.36
N SER A 154 1.58 -8.30 -8.27
CA SER A 154 0.31 -7.60 -8.11
C SER A 154 0.09 -6.70 -9.32
N GLU A 155 -1.16 -6.41 -9.65
CA GLU A 155 -1.52 -5.75 -10.90
C GLU A 155 -2.52 -4.62 -10.66
N VAL A 156 -2.37 -3.55 -11.43
CA VAL A 156 -3.42 -2.57 -11.69
C VAL A 156 -3.69 -2.48 -13.18
N ALA A 157 -4.96 -2.39 -13.55
CA ALA A 157 -5.41 -2.37 -14.94
C ALA A 157 -6.41 -1.23 -15.17
N THR A 158 -6.24 -0.49 -16.26
CA THR A 158 -7.17 0.56 -16.69
C THR A 158 -7.27 0.60 -18.21
N SER A 159 -8.25 1.29 -18.73
CA SER A 159 -8.44 1.49 -20.16
C SER A 159 -8.92 2.90 -20.43
N ASN A 160 -8.28 3.60 -21.37
CA ASN A 160 -8.68 4.92 -21.84
C ASN A 160 -7.89 5.28 -23.11
N ASN A 161 -8.24 6.41 -23.72
CA ASN A 161 -7.50 6.97 -24.87
C ASN A 161 -6.23 7.71 -24.44
N TYR A 162 -5.30 7.00 -23.80
CA TYR A 162 -4.05 7.60 -23.28
C TYR A 162 -3.14 8.18 -24.34
N LYS A 163 -3.15 7.60 -25.56
CA LYS A 163 -2.32 8.07 -26.66
C LYS A 163 -2.82 9.39 -27.25
N ALA A 164 -4.12 9.48 -27.53
CA ALA A 164 -4.70 10.68 -28.16
C ALA A 164 -4.87 11.85 -27.19
N ARG A 165 -5.10 11.58 -25.91
CA ARG A 165 -5.38 12.61 -24.91
C ARG A 165 -4.16 13.06 -24.12
N ASN A 166 -3.01 12.44 -24.28
CA ASN A 166 -1.81 12.65 -23.48
C ASN A 166 -2.09 12.66 -21.95
N GLN A 167 -3.06 11.83 -21.52
CA GLN A 167 -3.44 11.70 -20.13
C GLN A 167 -2.43 10.86 -19.38
N SER A 168 -2.29 11.11 -18.09
CA SER A 168 -1.53 10.25 -17.18
C SER A 168 -2.17 8.86 -17.15
N PRO A 169 -1.42 7.79 -17.41
CA PRO A 169 -1.93 6.43 -17.25
C PRO A 169 -1.99 5.99 -15.77
N VAL A 170 -1.43 6.77 -14.85
CA VAL A 170 -1.29 6.42 -13.43
C VAL A 170 -2.22 7.26 -12.53
N GLU A 171 -2.60 8.47 -12.96
CA GLU A 171 -3.39 9.39 -12.15
C GLU A 171 -4.73 8.79 -11.69
N GLY A 172 -5.42 8.06 -12.59
CA GLY A 172 -6.67 7.37 -12.25
C GLY A 172 -6.49 6.33 -11.16
N PHE A 173 -5.39 5.57 -11.19
CA PHE A 173 -5.05 4.61 -10.15
C PHE A 173 -4.74 5.30 -8.82
N ILE A 174 -3.95 6.38 -8.87
CA ILE A 174 -3.61 7.16 -7.66
C ILE A 174 -4.87 7.82 -7.08
N GLY A 175 -5.83 8.19 -7.92
CA GLY A 175 -7.10 8.79 -7.51
C GLY A 175 -8.12 7.83 -6.88
N SER A 176 -7.89 6.54 -6.93
CA SER A 176 -8.78 5.50 -6.38
C SER A 176 -8.28 4.93 -5.05
N VAL A 177 -9.00 4.03 -4.43
CA VAL A 177 -8.64 3.43 -3.12
C VAL A 177 -7.76 2.20 -3.33
N TYR A 178 -8.25 1.18 -4.03
CA TYR A 178 -7.57 -0.12 -4.14
C TYR A 178 -6.37 -0.11 -5.07
N HIS A 179 -6.50 0.54 -6.24
CA HIS A 179 -5.34 0.66 -7.13
C HIS A 179 -4.22 1.48 -6.47
N ARG A 180 -4.56 2.59 -5.76
CA ARG A 180 -3.57 3.32 -4.98
C ARG A 180 -2.89 2.44 -3.95
N SER A 181 -3.65 1.69 -3.14
CA SER A 181 -3.10 0.78 -2.13
C SER A 181 -2.16 -0.24 -2.75
N THR A 182 -2.49 -0.77 -3.94
CA THR A 182 -1.62 -1.67 -4.70
C THR A 182 -0.30 -0.98 -5.10
N LEU A 183 -0.36 0.28 -5.56
CA LEU A 183 0.84 1.05 -5.94
C LEU A 183 1.67 1.49 -4.73
N LEU A 184 1.10 1.50 -3.52
CA LEU A 184 1.76 1.85 -2.26
C LEU A 184 2.40 0.65 -1.54
N VAL A 185 2.23 -0.57 -2.01
CA VAL A 185 2.88 -1.76 -1.43
C VAL A 185 4.41 -1.55 -1.40
N GLN A 186 5.04 -1.79 -0.23
CA GLN A 186 6.45 -1.47 -0.02
C GLN A 186 7.39 -2.51 -0.65
N CYS A 187 7.04 -3.79 -0.56
CA CYS A 187 7.90 -4.91 -0.93
C CYS A 187 8.40 -4.96 -2.39
N PRO A 188 7.62 -4.63 -3.45
CA PRO A 188 8.05 -4.80 -4.83
C PRO A 188 9.33 -4.03 -5.15
N ARG A 189 10.22 -4.65 -5.96
CA ARG A 189 11.44 -4.04 -6.51
C ARG A 189 11.40 -3.85 -8.02
N ASP A 190 10.59 -4.65 -8.69
CA ASP A 190 10.50 -4.67 -10.15
C ASP A 190 9.11 -4.23 -10.60
N VAL A 191 9.03 -3.73 -11.82
CA VAL A 191 7.78 -3.34 -12.47
C VAL A 191 7.86 -3.65 -13.96
N GLY A 192 6.73 -4.02 -14.52
CA GLY A 192 6.52 -4.04 -15.97
C GLY A 192 5.26 -3.28 -16.34
N VAL A 193 5.29 -2.65 -17.50
CA VAL A 193 4.15 -1.91 -18.05
C VAL A 193 3.82 -2.44 -19.43
N GLY A 194 2.55 -2.76 -19.63
CA GLY A 194 1.99 -3.15 -20.93
C GLY A 194 0.93 -2.16 -21.38
N PHE A 195 0.95 -1.84 -22.65
CA PHE A 195 -0.05 -1.02 -23.31
C PHE A 195 -0.42 -1.63 -24.66
N GLN A 196 -1.70 -1.59 -25.01
CA GLN A 196 -2.19 -1.97 -26.32
C GLN A 196 -3.17 -0.91 -26.81
N ASP A 197 -2.84 -0.28 -27.96
CA ASP A 197 -3.76 0.64 -28.61
C ASP A 197 -4.87 -0.18 -29.29
N HIS A 198 -6.14 0.10 -28.95
CA HIS A 198 -7.28 -0.61 -29.54
C HIS A 198 -8.47 0.34 -29.72
N ILE A 199 -9.03 0.29 -30.93
CA ILE A 199 -10.27 0.98 -31.28
C ILE A 199 -11.24 -0.07 -31.80
N GLY A 200 -12.32 -0.30 -31.07
CA GLY A 200 -13.36 -1.25 -31.46
C GLY A 200 -14.18 -0.81 -32.67
N PRO A 201 -15.00 -1.70 -33.21
CA PRO A 201 -15.78 -1.47 -34.44
C PRO A 201 -16.70 -0.25 -34.40
N ASN A 202 -17.18 0.13 -33.23
CA ASN A 202 -18.06 1.27 -32.99
C ASN A 202 -17.29 2.56 -32.66
N GLY A 203 -15.97 2.60 -32.88
CA GLY A 203 -15.10 3.71 -32.47
C GLY A 203 -14.88 3.81 -30.96
N LEU A 204 -15.33 2.83 -30.18
CA LEU A 204 -15.03 2.75 -28.75
C LEU A 204 -13.53 2.47 -28.57
N ILE A 205 -12.88 3.36 -27.85
CA ILE A 205 -11.46 3.21 -27.54
C ILE A 205 -11.34 2.40 -26.26
N VAL A 206 -10.73 1.23 -26.37
CA VAL A 206 -10.38 0.36 -25.26
C VAL A 206 -8.88 0.08 -25.36
N SER A 207 -8.09 1.04 -24.89
CA SER A 207 -6.63 0.94 -24.91
C SER A 207 -6.14 0.58 -23.49
N PRO A 208 -5.99 -0.72 -23.17
CA PRO A 208 -5.62 -1.14 -21.83
C PRO A 208 -4.18 -0.74 -21.50
N VAL A 209 -4.00 -0.26 -20.28
CA VAL A 209 -2.70 -0.11 -19.60
C VAL A 209 -2.67 -1.05 -18.41
N ILE A 210 -1.67 -1.91 -18.37
CA ILE A 210 -1.43 -2.88 -17.31
C ILE A 210 -0.11 -2.54 -16.63
N ILE A 211 -0.11 -2.49 -15.32
CA ILE A 211 1.10 -2.31 -14.51
C ILE A 211 1.19 -3.47 -13.53
N ASP A 212 2.20 -4.31 -13.71
CA ASP A 212 2.52 -5.43 -12.84
C ASP A 212 3.70 -5.07 -11.93
N LEU A 213 3.51 -5.24 -10.62
CA LEU A 213 4.56 -5.05 -9.61
C LEU A 213 5.17 -6.40 -9.24
N GLY A 214 6.47 -6.55 -9.42
CA GLY A 214 7.19 -7.78 -9.18
C GLY A 214 7.80 -7.87 -7.78
N PHE A 215 7.56 -8.99 -7.11
CA PHE A 215 8.20 -9.34 -5.84
C PHE A 215 9.48 -10.13 -6.12
N ASN A 216 10.61 -9.45 -6.25
CA ASN A 216 11.89 -10.05 -6.61
C ASN A 216 12.33 -11.09 -5.59
N GLN A 217 12.35 -12.37 -5.99
CA GLN A 217 12.66 -13.48 -5.10
C GLN A 217 14.15 -13.57 -4.73
N ILE A 218 15.03 -13.00 -5.54
CA ILE A 218 16.48 -13.04 -5.32
C ILE A 218 16.91 -11.94 -4.35
N SER A 219 16.46 -10.71 -4.60
CA SER A 219 16.82 -9.55 -3.78
C SER A 219 15.93 -9.37 -2.54
N GLY A 220 14.88 -10.16 -2.43
CA GLY A 220 13.86 -10.05 -1.38
C GLY A 220 13.07 -8.74 -1.46
N CYS A 221 12.19 -8.54 -0.48
CA CYS A 221 11.42 -7.29 -0.36
C CYS A 221 12.31 -6.09 -0.09
N GLN A 222 11.97 -4.95 -0.66
CA GLN A 222 12.41 -3.69 -0.08
C GLN A 222 11.52 -3.33 1.11
N THR A 223 12.08 -2.62 2.07
CA THR A 223 11.38 -2.23 3.29
C THR A 223 11.76 -0.81 3.68
N ASN A 224 10.80 -0.04 4.15
CA ASN A 224 11.07 1.22 4.82
C ASN A 224 11.65 1.00 6.23
N ALA A 225 12.11 2.05 6.88
CA ALA A 225 12.48 1.97 8.29
C ALA A 225 11.26 1.66 9.16
N SER A 226 11.45 1.00 10.28
CA SER A 226 10.32 0.55 11.12
C SER A 226 9.52 1.69 11.80
N ASP A 227 10.03 2.91 11.77
CA ASP A 227 9.33 4.12 12.21
C ASP A 227 8.69 4.91 11.06
N PHE A 228 8.70 4.38 9.86
CA PHE A 228 8.12 5.01 8.68
C PHE A 228 6.62 5.18 8.80
N VAL A 229 6.17 6.42 8.55
CA VAL A 229 4.75 6.78 8.46
C VAL A 229 4.55 7.68 7.26
N TYR A 230 3.70 7.28 6.34
CA TYR A 230 3.37 8.09 5.18
C TYR A 230 1.94 8.59 5.21
N SER A 231 1.68 9.62 4.41
CA SER A 231 0.35 10.02 3.99
C SER A 231 0.34 10.25 2.48
N TYR A 232 -0.79 9.97 1.85
CA TYR A 232 -1.07 10.47 0.53
C TYR A 232 -2.51 10.97 0.45
N PRO A 233 -2.76 12.22 -0.01
CA PRO A 233 -1.75 13.19 -0.48
C PRO A 233 -0.69 13.50 0.56
N VAL A 234 0.51 13.94 0.08
CA VAL A 234 1.60 14.31 0.99
C VAL A 234 1.37 15.70 1.60
N ALA A 235 2.10 16.01 2.68
CA ALA A 235 1.99 17.31 3.32
C ALA A 235 2.25 18.48 2.35
N ASN A 236 1.36 19.48 2.40
CA ASN A 236 1.37 20.69 1.57
C ASN A 236 1.21 20.41 0.05
N GLN A 237 0.74 19.23 -0.33
CA GLN A 237 0.46 18.95 -1.74
C GLN A 237 -0.71 19.81 -2.23
N THR A 238 -0.55 20.38 -3.42
CA THR A 238 -1.54 21.23 -4.09
C THR A 238 -2.11 20.53 -5.33
N ASN A 239 -3.12 21.13 -5.93
CA ASN A 239 -3.81 20.61 -7.12
C ASN A 239 -4.39 19.19 -6.92
N ILE A 240 -4.85 18.91 -5.69
CA ILE A 240 -5.51 17.64 -5.39
C ILE A 240 -6.88 17.61 -6.06
N PRO A 241 -7.25 16.56 -6.80
CA PRO A 241 -8.60 16.39 -7.31
C PRO A 241 -9.65 16.45 -6.17
N VAL A 242 -10.84 16.92 -6.48
CA VAL A 242 -11.88 17.09 -5.46
C VAL A 242 -12.62 15.79 -5.13
N THR A 243 -12.62 14.83 -6.07
CA THR A 243 -13.30 13.52 -5.97
C THR A 243 -12.35 12.38 -6.24
N MET A 244 -12.73 11.18 -5.85
CA MET A 244 -11.98 9.97 -6.19
C MET A 244 -12.26 9.51 -7.63
N SER A 245 -11.32 8.76 -8.20
CA SER A 245 -11.53 8.02 -9.44
C SER A 245 -12.39 6.77 -9.17
N PRO A 246 -13.41 6.49 -10.00
CA PRO A 246 -14.16 5.24 -9.92
C PRO A 246 -13.25 4.02 -10.11
N GLU A 247 -13.57 2.92 -9.43
CA GLU A 247 -12.82 1.66 -9.54
C GLU A 247 -13.70 0.42 -9.35
N THR A 248 -13.21 -0.72 -9.82
CA THR A 248 -13.84 -2.02 -9.61
C THR A 248 -12.78 -3.01 -9.11
N PRO A 249 -13.03 -3.76 -8.00
CA PRO A 249 -14.25 -3.68 -7.19
C PRO A 249 -14.36 -2.34 -6.46
N LYS A 250 -15.58 -1.91 -6.16
CA LYS A 250 -15.80 -0.68 -5.40
C LYS A 250 -15.51 -0.88 -3.90
N PRO A 251 -14.89 0.11 -3.23
CA PRO A 251 -14.55 0.00 -1.80
C PRO A 251 -15.75 0.17 -0.86
N PHE A 252 -16.84 0.75 -1.35
CA PHE A 252 -18.10 0.97 -0.63
C PHE A 252 -19.23 1.21 -1.62
N ASP A 253 -20.46 1.15 -1.14
CA ASP A 253 -21.62 1.49 -1.97
C ASP A 253 -21.69 3.01 -2.20
N VAL A 254 -21.84 3.38 -3.46
CA VAL A 254 -22.01 4.77 -3.92
C VAL A 254 -23.47 5.00 -4.30
N PRO A 255 -24.13 6.06 -3.79
CA PRO A 255 -25.46 6.42 -4.24
C PRO A 255 -25.54 6.56 -5.75
N LYS A 256 -26.68 6.19 -6.32
CA LYS A 256 -26.92 6.31 -7.76
C LYS A 256 -27.64 7.63 -8.06
N ASP A 257 -27.34 8.18 -9.23
CA ASP A 257 -28.05 9.33 -9.77
C ASP A 257 -29.48 8.98 -10.27
N LEU A 258 -30.17 9.96 -10.86
CA LEU A 258 -31.53 9.78 -11.41
C LEU A 258 -31.60 8.79 -12.59
N HIS A 259 -30.45 8.43 -13.17
CA HIS A 259 -30.33 7.47 -14.28
C HIS A 259 -29.90 6.08 -13.80
N GLY A 260 -29.74 5.89 -12.49
CA GLY A 260 -29.31 4.63 -11.89
C GLY A 260 -27.79 4.38 -11.99
N ILE A 261 -27.01 5.41 -12.34
CA ILE A 261 -25.54 5.37 -12.43
C ILE A 261 -24.95 5.82 -11.11
N GLU A 262 -23.88 5.14 -10.66
CA GLU A 262 -23.18 5.51 -9.43
C GLU A 262 -22.60 6.92 -9.52
N ASP A 263 -23.00 7.78 -8.61
CA ASP A 263 -22.64 9.20 -8.61
C ASP A 263 -21.42 9.45 -7.71
N TRP A 264 -20.26 9.02 -8.20
CA TRP A 264 -18.96 9.19 -7.52
C TRP A 264 -18.63 10.66 -7.27
N ASN A 265 -18.94 11.52 -8.25
CA ASN A 265 -18.55 12.93 -8.23
C ASN A 265 -19.24 13.74 -7.13
N ASN A 266 -20.47 13.38 -6.75
CA ASN A 266 -21.20 14.08 -5.71
C ASN A 266 -21.14 13.39 -4.35
N ASN A 267 -20.65 12.15 -4.28
CA ASN A 267 -20.70 11.33 -3.07
C ASN A 267 -19.33 10.91 -2.56
N THR A 268 -18.23 11.41 -3.14
CA THR A 268 -16.88 11.06 -2.68
C THR A 268 -15.95 12.28 -2.69
N SER A 269 -15.00 12.33 -1.75
CA SER A 269 -13.81 13.18 -1.86
C SER A 269 -12.66 12.40 -2.47
N TYR A 270 -11.58 13.09 -2.83
CA TYR A 270 -10.31 12.46 -3.11
C TYR A 270 -9.83 11.63 -1.90
N PRO A 271 -9.36 10.40 -2.07
CA PRO A 271 -8.98 9.55 -0.94
C PRO A 271 -7.75 10.09 -0.21
N ILE A 272 -7.72 9.93 1.11
CA ILE A 272 -6.54 10.18 1.95
C ILE A 272 -6.08 8.84 2.51
N SER A 273 -4.85 8.43 2.20
CA SER A 273 -4.22 7.23 2.75
C SER A 273 -3.25 7.59 3.86
N ILE A 274 -3.30 6.87 4.97
CA ILE A 274 -2.27 6.87 6.01
C ILE A 274 -1.72 5.45 6.10
N GLY A 275 -0.41 5.31 6.07
CA GLY A 275 0.21 4.01 6.18
C GLY A 275 1.51 4.04 6.97
N VAL A 276 1.93 2.85 7.41
CA VAL A 276 3.13 2.63 8.22
C VAL A 276 4.01 1.56 7.60
N TYR A 277 5.14 1.28 8.24
CA TYR A 277 6.05 0.21 7.89
C TYR A 277 5.29 -1.10 7.59
N ASP A 278 5.68 -1.79 6.49
CA ASP A 278 5.10 -3.07 6.11
C ASP A 278 5.35 -4.13 7.20
N GLY A 279 4.35 -4.95 7.47
CA GLY A 279 4.34 -5.90 8.57
C GLY A 279 3.82 -5.36 9.91
N TYR A 280 3.62 -4.05 10.04
CA TYR A 280 2.95 -3.46 11.21
C TYR A 280 1.44 -3.42 11.02
N VAL A 281 0.73 -3.34 12.16
CA VAL A 281 -0.71 -3.08 12.19
C VAL A 281 -0.90 -1.60 12.52
N LEU A 282 -1.61 -0.88 11.64
CA LEU A 282 -2.03 0.48 11.88
C LEU A 282 -3.43 0.48 12.52
N THR A 283 -3.54 1.14 13.67
CA THR A 283 -4.84 1.39 14.31
C THR A 283 -5.13 2.89 14.34
N MET A 284 -6.40 3.26 14.39
CA MET A 284 -6.86 4.64 14.42
C MET A 284 -7.58 4.93 15.74
N ASP A 285 -7.21 6.03 16.39
CA ASP A 285 -7.94 6.61 17.51
C ASP A 285 -8.87 7.72 17.01
N SER A 286 -8.38 8.59 16.10
CA SER A 286 -9.17 9.66 15.50
C SER A 286 -8.62 10.10 14.15
N MET A 287 -9.51 10.64 13.30
CA MET A 287 -9.20 11.34 12.07
C MET A 287 -10.07 12.58 11.95
N LEU A 288 -9.45 13.73 11.80
CA LEU A 288 -10.13 15.00 11.58
C LEU A 288 -9.66 15.58 10.25
N VAL A 289 -10.60 15.92 9.38
CA VAL A 289 -10.37 16.68 8.15
C VAL A 289 -11.23 17.92 8.24
N THR A 290 -10.61 19.10 8.30
CA THR A 290 -11.32 20.38 8.42
C THR A 290 -10.92 21.32 7.30
N GLU A 291 -11.85 22.06 6.77
CA GLU A 291 -11.57 23.20 5.90
C GLU A 291 -10.76 24.26 6.67
N GLN A 292 -9.78 24.85 6.06
CA GLN A 292 -8.97 25.91 6.72
C GLN A 292 -9.86 27.06 7.21
N GLY A 293 -9.72 27.40 8.47
CA GLY A 293 -10.56 28.40 9.14
C GLY A 293 -11.87 27.86 9.71
N SER A 294 -12.21 26.59 9.49
CA SER A 294 -13.37 25.92 10.09
C SER A 294 -12.95 25.02 11.24
N THR A 295 -13.83 24.89 12.24
CA THR A 295 -13.68 23.92 13.34
C THR A 295 -14.57 22.68 13.13
N THR A 296 -15.43 22.67 12.11
CA THR A 296 -16.35 21.57 11.83
C THR A 296 -15.67 20.52 10.97
N PRO A 297 -15.46 19.28 11.45
CA PRO A 297 -14.87 18.21 10.67
C PRO A 297 -15.81 17.76 9.53
N LEU A 298 -15.19 17.36 8.42
CA LEU A 298 -15.90 16.65 7.34
C LEU A 298 -16.26 15.25 7.78
N GLN A 299 -17.37 14.73 7.24
CA GLN A 299 -17.74 13.34 7.42
C GLN A 299 -16.90 12.45 6.48
N MET A 300 -16.16 11.49 7.06
CA MET A 300 -15.28 10.60 6.33
C MET A 300 -15.71 9.13 6.48
N ARG A 301 -15.71 8.39 5.37
CA ARG A 301 -15.71 6.93 5.38
C ARG A 301 -14.31 6.46 5.75
N VAL A 302 -14.21 5.43 6.57
CA VAL A 302 -12.95 4.81 6.98
C VAL A 302 -12.90 3.40 6.40
N ILE A 303 -11.85 3.10 5.65
CA ILE A 303 -11.63 1.80 5.00
C ILE A 303 -10.31 1.25 5.51
N ASN A 304 -10.34 0.08 6.11
CA ASN A 304 -9.17 -0.61 6.65
C ASN A 304 -9.30 -2.13 6.47
N ASN A 305 -8.27 -2.88 6.77
CA ASN A 305 -8.25 -4.34 6.62
C ASN A 305 -9.40 -5.07 7.33
N SER A 306 -9.93 -4.52 8.42
CA SER A 306 -10.99 -5.19 9.19
C SER A 306 -12.39 -5.03 8.57
N ASN A 307 -12.67 -3.87 7.97
CA ASN A 307 -13.99 -3.54 7.41
C ASN A 307 -14.04 -3.53 5.87
N ASP A 308 -12.90 -3.66 5.19
CA ASP A 308 -12.86 -3.80 3.74
C ASP A 308 -13.49 -5.11 3.29
N ALA A 309 -14.63 -5.01 2.58
CA ALA A 309 -15.37 -6.17 2.09
C ALA A 309 -14.58 -7.00 1.06
N ASN A 310 -13.72 -6.35 0.30
CA ASN A 310 -12.91 -6.98 -0.75
C ASN A 310 -11.56 -7.53 -0.25
N LYS A 311 -11.18 -7.23 1.02
CA LYS A 311 -9.93 -7.69 1.66
C LYS A 311 -8.65 -7.29 0.92
N ILE A 312 -8.66 -6.13 0.28
CA ILE A 312 -7.53 -5.58 -0.49
C ILE A 312 -6.65 -4.70 0.39
N ILE A 313 -7.28 -3.87 1.26
CA ILE A 313 -6.53 -2.95 2.14
C ILE A 313 -5.69 -3.75 3.13
N GLN A 314 -4.39 -3.45 3.16
CA GLN A 314 -3.43 -4.11 4.04
C GLN A 314 -3.57 -3.62 5.50
N LYS A 315 -3.03 -4.40 6.45
CA LYS A 315 -3.10 -4.09 7.88
C LYS A 315 -2.34 -2.81 8.27
N ASN A 316 -1.37 -2.41 7.47
CA ASN A 316 -0.51 -1.26 7.68
C ASN A 316 -1.03 0.02 7.00
N GLU A 317 -2.24 0.01 6.43
CA GLU A 317 -2.86 1.15 5.76
C GLU A 317 -4.31 1.36 6.22
N ILE A 318 -4.71 2.64 6.28
CA ILE A 318 -6.10 3.06 6.44
C ILE A 318 -6.37 4.15 5.40
N VAL A 319 -7.50 4.04 4.70
CA VAL A 319 -7.92 5.01 3.68
C VAL A 319 -9.19 5.70 4.14
N PHE A 320 -9.25 7.01 3.88
CA PHE A 320 -10.36 7.88 4.25
C PHE A 320 -10.93 8.52 2.98
N VAL A 321 -12.25 8.47 2.83
CA VAL A 321 -12.97 9.10 1.70
C VAL A 321 -14.15 9.88 2.24
N GLY A 322 -14.23 11.18 1.94
CA GLY A 322 -15.37 12.02 2.34
C GLY A 322 -16.68 11.50 1.75
N THR A 323 -17.80 11.83 2.40
CA THR A 323 -19.14 11.51 1.90
C THR A 323 -19.65 12.52 0.87
N ALA A 324 -18.87 13.56 0.60
CA ALA A 324 -19.08 14.59 -0.41
C ALA A 324 -17.73 15.01 -1.00
N PRO A 325 -17.70 15.64 -2.19
CA PRO A 325 -16.48 16.15 -2.79
C PRO A 325 -15.82 17.24 -1.91
N PHE A 326 -14.51 17.33 -2.00
CA PHE A 326 -13.81 18.51 -1.53
C PHE A 326 -14.24 19.73 -2.34
N LYS A 327 -14.20 20.91 -1.76
CA LYS A 327 -14.41 22.17 -2.49
C LYS A 327 -13.19 22.49 -3.34
N PRO A 328 -13.34 23.02 -4.56
CA PRO A 328 -12.21 23.52 -5.35
C PRO A 328 -11.46 24.65 -4.65
N SER A 329 -10.18 24.83 -4.98
CA SER A 329 -9.29 25.89 -4.46
C SER A 329 -9.31 26.03 -2.94
N THR A 330 -9.48 24.93 -2.21
CA THR A 330 -9.68 24.92 -0.77
C THR A 330 -8.57 24.17 -0.08
N THR A 331 -8.03 24.74 1.00
CA THR A 331 -7.05 24.07 1.86
C THR A 331 -7.77 23.32 2.97
N TYR A 332 -7.36 22.07 3.18
CA TYR A 332 -7.85 21.20 4.24
C TYR A 332 -6.72 20.87 5.20
N ASN A 333 -7.00 20.96 6.50
CA ASN A 333 -6.12 20.49 7.57
C ASN A 333 -6.53 19.08 7.97
N ILE A 334 -5.54 18.19 8.06
CA ILE A 334 -5.71 16.78 8.38
C ILE A 334 -4.95 16.48 9.67
N VAL A 335 -5.64 15.88 10.64
CA VAL A 335 -5.04 15.40 11.89
C VAL A 335 -5.44 13.95 12.09
N PHE A 336 -4.47 13.04 11.98
CA PHE A 336 -4.62 11.62 12.28
C PHE A 336 -3.90 11.29 13.58
N LYS A 337 -4.58 10.54 14.47
CA LYS A 337 -3.98 9.92 15.66
C LYS A 337 -4.32 8.45 15.68
N GLY A 338 -3.33 7.64 16.05
CA GLY A 338 -3.45 6.21 16.10
C GLY A 338 -2.19 5.53 16.59
N ALA A 339 -2.00 4.26 16.28
CA ALA A 339 -0.78 3.55 16.66
C ALA A 339 -0.28 2.63 15.54
N ALA A 340 1.05 2.59 15.38
CA ALA A 340 1.77 1.67 14.54
C ALA A 340 2.30 0.51 15.40
N ASN A 341 1.71 -0.66 15.27
CA ASN A 341 2.02 -1.83 16.08
C ASN A 341 2.04 -1.53 17.61
N GLY A 342 1.02 -0.79 18.06
CA GLY A 342 0.84 -0.35 19.45
C GLY A 342 1.65 0.90 19.87
N LYS A 343 2.56 1.40 19.02
CA LYS A 343 3.31 2.63 19.28
C LYS A 343 2.48 3.84 18.78
N PRO A 344 2.12 4.79 19.64
CA PRO A 344 1.36 5.98 19.26
C PRO A 344 2.03 6.77 18.14
N ILE A 345 1.23 7.20 17.17
CA ILE A 345 1.63 8.09 16.07
C ILE A 345 0.62 9.23 15.92
N THR A 346 1.12 10.38 15.51
CA THR A 346 0.30 11.52 15.09
C THR A 346 0.83 12.01 13.76
N LYS A 347 -0.09 12.27 12.81
CA LYS A 347 0.23 12.85 11.50
C LYS A 347 -0.64 14.08 11.32
N GLU A 348 0.00 15.25 11.20
CA GLU A 348 -0.67 16.54 10.99
C GLU A 348 -0.12 17.17 9.72
N PHE A 349 -1.00 17.55 8.80
CA PHE A 349 -0.61 18.13 7.51
C PHE A 349 -1.78 18.84 6.85
N SER A 350 -1.50 19.64 5.82
CA SER A 350 -2.51 20.25 4.98
C SER A 350 -2.38 19.83 3.52
N ILE A 351 -3.48 19.94 2.79
CA ILE A 351 -3.55 19.75 1.34
C ILE A 351 -4.38 20.88 0.73
N THR A 352 -4.16 21.19 -0.55
CA THR A 352 -4.99 22.19 -1.26
C THR A 352 -5.51 21.57 -2.55
N THR A 353 -6.81 21.69 -2.77
CA THR A 353 -7.48 21.15 -3.94
C THR A 353 -7.25 21.99 -5.19
N ALA A 354 -7.44 21.38 -6.36
CA ALA A 354 -7.39 22.04 -7.65
C ALA A 354 -8.50 23.11 -7.78
N ALA A 355 -8.30 24.06 -8.68
CA ALA A 355 -9.25 25.16 -8.92
C ALA A 355 -10.52 24.71 -9.63
N THR A 356 -10.48 23.62 -10.36
CA THR A 356 -11.62 23.02 -11.06
C THR A 356 -11.88 21.61 -10.54
N ALA A 357 -13.14 21.20 -10.49
CA ALA A 357 -13.47 19.79 -10.38
C ALA A 357 -13.02 19.12 -11.71
N ASN A 358 -12.17 18.13 -11.60
CA ASN A 358 -11.75 17.33 -12.76
C ASN A 358 -12.88 16.40 -13.19
#